data_2e1b9dc8568df6f3c52c6149a6deeca8
#
_entry.id   2e1b9dc8568df6f3c52c6149a6deeca8
#
_cell.length_a   1.000
_cell.length_b   1.000
_cell.length_c   1.000
_cell.angle_alpha   90.00
_cell.angle_beta   90.00
_cell.angle_gamma   90.00
#
_symmetry.space_group_name_H-M   'P 1'
#
loop_
_entity.id
_entity.type
_entity.pdbx_description
1 polymer ?
#
loop_
_entity_poly.entity_id
_entity_poly.type
_entity_poly.pdbx_seq_one_letter_code
_entity_poly.pdbx_strand_id
1 'polypeptide(L)'
;DSSTSRGLGDVYKRQELHLDILVDRMKREFKVEANVGAPQVAYRETFSREAEIDYTHKKQSGGAGQFARLKIVITPSKPGEGYEFKSEIVGGNIPKEYIPGVEKGIASVKETGALAGFPIIDFSVRLIDGAYHDVDSSVMAFEIAARAAFREVCRDAGIKLLEPIMKVEVVTPEEHLGDIIGDLNSRRGQISGTETRGPSTVIDSMVPLANMFGYVNTLRSMSQGRAVFTMLFDHYQEVPKAVSDEVIAKLA
;
A
#
# COMPACT_ATOMS: atom_id res chain seq x y z
N ASP A 1 29.48 17.58 -2.04
CA ASP A 1 28.28 18.42 -1.95
C ASP A 1 27.48 18.11 -0.70
N SER A 2 27.91 18.73 0.42
CA SER A 2 27.32 18.52 1.76
C SER A 2 26.05 19.32 2.01
N SER A 3 25.56 20.08 1.04
CA SER A 3 24.39 20.97 1.20
C SER A 3 23.04 20.27 1.00
N THR A 4 22.99 19.17 0.25
CA THR A 4 21.72 18.49 -0.11
C THR A 4 21.20 17.62 1.02
N SER A 5 22.06 17.00 1.84
CA SER A 5 21.64 16.13 2.92
C SER A 5 21.08 16.88 4.15
N ARG A 6 21.53 18.13 4.37
CA ARG A 6 20.99 18.99 5.45
C ARG A 6 19.54 19.45 5.16
N GLY A 7 19.18 19.60 3.90
CA GLY A 7 17.85 20.08 3.51
C GLY A 7 16.70 19.12 3.79
N LEU A 8 16.89 17.81 3.61
CA LEU A 8 15.81 16.81 3.75
C LEU A 8 15.48 16.51 5.22
N GLY A 9 16.47 16.38 6.09
CA GLY A 9 16.24 16.22 7.53
C GLY A 9 15.56 17.42 8.18
N ASP A 10 15.89 18.64 7.71
CA ASP A 10 15.25 19.87 8.16
C ASP A 10 13.83 20.04 7.60
N VAL A 11 13.53 19.51 6.43
CA VAL A 11 12.18 19.52 5.86
C VAL A 11 11.24 18.62 6.67
N TYR A 12 11.67 17.42 7.04
CA TYR A 12 10.85 16.50 7.84
C TYR A 12 10.61 17.05 9.25
N LYS A 13 11.65 17.57 9.91
CA LYS A 13 11.54 18.24 11.22
C LYS A 13 10.61 19.44 11.17
N ARG A 14 10.66 20.23 10.10
CA ARG A 14 9.75 21.36 9.89
C ARG A 14 8.32 20.93 9.62
N GLN A 15 8.09 19.81 8.94
CA GLN A 15 6.75 19.32 8.65
C GLN A 15 6.04 18.82 9.92
N GLU A 16 6.73 18.07 10.80
CA GLU A 16 6.14 17.61 12.06
C GLU A 16 5.85 18.79 13.01
N LEU A 17 6.83 19.69 13.18
CA LEU A 17 6.66 20.93 13.96
C LEU A 17 5.61 21.86 13.33
N HIS A 18 5.54 21.92 11.99
CA HIS A 18 4.59 22.74 11.28
C HIS A 18 3.15 22.23 11.41
N LEU A 19 2.95 20.91 11.44
CA LEU A 19 1.65 20.31 11.71
C LEU A 19 1.17 20.62 13.13
N ASP A 20 2.04 20.50 14.12
CA ASP A 20 1.73 20.83 15.52
C ASP A 20 1.37 22.32 15.67
N ILE A 21 2.10 23.21 15.02
CA ILE A 21 1.82 24.64 14.99
C ILE A 21 0.49 24.93 14.31
N LEU A 22 0.18 24.27 13.19
CA LEU A 22 -1.08 24.45 12.48
C LEU A 22 -2.26 23.98 13.32
N VAL A 23 -2.13 22.82 14.00
CA VAL A 23 -3.17 22.32 14.91
C VAL A 23 -3.40 23.23 16.09
N ASP A 24 -2.33 23.74 16.70
CA ASP A 24 -2.41 24.71 17.80
C ASP A 24 -3.07 26.02 17.35
N ARG A 25 -2.73 26.51 16.16
CA ARG A 25 -3.36 27.66 15.53
C ARG A 25 -4.85 27.44 15.25
N MET A 26 -5.23 26.28 14.72
CA MET A 26 -6.64 25.94 14.49
C MET A 26 -7.43 25.94 15.79
N LYS A 27 -6.88 25.40 16.87
CA LYS A 27 -7.52 25.41 18.19
C LYS A 27 -7.65 26.80 18.80
N ARG A 28 -6.60 27.62 18.72
CA ARG A 28 -6.56 28.94 19.36
C ARG A 28 -7.29 30.04 18.56
N GLU A 29 -7.05 30.11 17.25
CA GLU A 29 -7.57 31.20 16.43
C GLU A 29 -8.99 30.92 15.90
N PHE A 30 -9.27 29.65 15.55
CA PHE A 30 -10.54 29.29 14.92
C PHE A 30 -11.50 28.54 15.86
N LYS A 31 -11.10 28.23 17.10
CA LYS A 31 -11.87 27.46 18.08
C LYS A 31 -12.39 26.13 17.53
N VAL A 32 -11.68 25.54 16.60
CA VAL A 32 -11.99 24.23 16.02
C VAL A 32 -11.30 23.17 16.85
N GLU A 33 -12.07 22.24 17.42
CA GLU A 33 -11.53 21.02 18.02
C GLU A 33 -11.06 20.11 16.88
N ALA A 34 -9.78 20.20 16.53
CA ALA A 34 -9.17 19.26 15.61
C ALA A 34 -8.67 18.05 16.41
N ASN A 35 -9.28 16.90 16.20
CA ASN A 35 -8.72 15.64 16.64
C ASN A 35 -7.59 15.26 15.68
N VAL A 36 -6.35 15.34 16.15
CA VAL A 36 -5.19 14.81 15.44
C VAL A 36 -5.18 13.32 15.67
N GLY A 37 -5.62 12.57 14.67
CA GLY A 37 -5.48 11.10 14.66
C GLY A 37 -4.00 10.70 14.57
N ALA A 38 -3.69 9.48 14.99
CA ALA A 38 -2.37 8.90 14.74
C ALA A 38 -2.09 8.90 13.23
N PRO A 39 -0.83 9.17 12.80
CA PRO A 39 -0.46 9.11 11.38
C PRO A 39 -0.84 7.75 10.80
N GLN A 40 -1.51 7.76 9.65
CA GLN A 40 -1.90 6.53 8.98
C GLN A 40 -0.79 6.08 8.02
N VAL A 41 -0.43 4.80 8.11
CA VAL A 41 0.51 4.18 7.17
C VAL A 41 -0.22 3.86 5.88
N ALA A 42 0.38 4.19 4.74
CA ALA A 42 -0.14 3.85 3.42
C ALA A 42 0.15 2.38 3.08
N TYR A 43 -0.57 1.45 3.70
CA TYR A 43 -0.49 0.03 3.36
C TYR A 43 -0.95 -0.24 1.92
N ARG A 44 -0.60 -1.43 1.41
CA ARG A 44 -1.06 -1.98 0.13
C ARG A 44 -1.45 -3.43 0.33
N GLU A 45 -2.17 -3.96 -0.65
CA GLU A 45 -2.51 -5.39 -0.71
C GLU A 45 -1.87 -6.03 -1.94
N THR A 46 -1.62 -7.33 -1.89
CA THR A 46 -1.16 -8.13 -3.04
C THR A 46 -1.63 -9.58 -2.90
N PHE A 47 -1.39 -10.40 -3.92
CA PHE A 47 -1.79 -11.79 -3.93
C PHE A 47 -0.66 -12.75 -3.59
N SER A 48 -1.00 -13.89 -2.97
CA SER A 48 -0.03 -14.93 -2.61
C SER A 48 0.18 -15.93 -3.72
N ARG A 49 -0.86 -16.19 -4.53
CA ARG A 49 -0.87 -17.25 -5.55
C ARG A 49 -1.80 -16.91 -6.70
N GLU A 50 -1.61 -17.60 -7.81
CA GLU A 50 -2.53 -17.57 -8.93
C GLU A 50 -3.89 -18.17 -8.53
N ALA A 51 -4.97 -17.56 -9.02
CA ALA A 51 -6.32 -18.08 -8.86
C ALA A 51 -7.16 -17.75 -10.10
N GLU A 52 -8.13 -18.62 -10.35
CA GLU A 52 -9.06 -18.53 -11.49
C GLU A 52 -10.49 -18.54 -10.98
N ILE A 53 -11.36 -17.80 -11.66
CA ILE A 53 -12.81 -17.84 -11.41
C ILE A 53 -13.58 -17.78 -12.71
N ASP A 54 -14.66 -18.58 -12.80
CA ASP A 54 -15.71 -18.50 -13.82
C ASP A 54 -16.98 -18.00 -13.13
N TYR A 55 -17.33 -16.76 -13.39
CA TYR A 55 -18.42 -16.07 -12.70
C TYR A 55 -19.55 -15.69 -13.65
N THR A 56 -20.78 -15.97 -13.24
CA THR A 56 -21.98 -15.59 -13.98
C THR A 56 -22.84 -14.64 -13.15
N HIS A 57 -23.03 -13.43 -13.67
CA HIS A 57 -24.02 -12.49 -13.16
C HIS A 57 -25.33 -12.65 -13.96
N LYS A 58 -26.39 -13.03 -13.26
CA LYS A 58 -27.73 -13.12 -13.85
C LYS A 58 -28.75 -12.50 -12.92
N LYS A 59 -29.48 -11.50 -13.42
CA LYS A 59 -30.57 -10.87 -12.68
C LYS A 59 -31.76 -10.74 -13.58
N GLN A 60 -32.92 -11.25 -13.15
CA GLN A 60 -34.20 -11.05 -13.77
C GLN A 60 -35.13 -10.40 -12.74
N SER A 61 -35.58 -9.19 -13.00
CA SER A 61 -36.55 -8.49 -12.15
C SER A 61 -37.44 -7.65 -13.04
N GLY A 62 -38.65 -8.12 -13.35
CA GLY A 62 -39.81 -7.36 -13.89
C GLY A 62 -39.58 -6.32 -15.01
N GLY A 63 -38.46 -6.38 -15.74
CA GLY A 63 -38.00 -5.46 -16.77
C GLY A 63 -36.82 -6.06 -17.54
N ALA A 64 -35.94 -5.22 -18.09
CA ALA A 64 -34.74 -5.68 -18.80
C ALA A 64 -33.85 -6.51 -17.83
N GLY A 65 -33.51 -7.74 -18.24
CA GLY A 65 -32.62 -8.62 -17.52
C GLY A 65 -31.17 -8.11 -17.50
N GLN A 66 -30.34 -8.72 -16.69
CA GLN A 66 -28.87 -8.52 -16.72
C GLN A 66 -28.20 -9.88 -16.84
N PHE A 67 -27.32 -10.02 -17.81
CA PHE A 67 -26.53 -11.23 -17.98
C PHE A 67 -25.08 -10.87 -18.35
N ALA A 68 -24.11 -11.45 -17.63
CA ALA A 68 -22.72 -11.42 -18.01
C ALA A 68 -22.00 -12.62 -17.38
N ARG A 69 -21.32 -13.42 -18.19
CA ARG A 69 -20.41 -14.47 -17.72
C ARG A 69 -19.00 -14.10 -18.13
N LEU A 70 -18.06 -14.22 -17.21
CA LEU A 70 -16.66 -13.98 -17.48
C LEU A 70 -15.79 -14.96 -16.69
N LYS A 71 -14.68 -15.35 -17.30
CA LYS A 71 -13.66 -16.19 -16.70
C LYS A 71 -12.35 -15.42 -16.65
N ILE A 72 -11.83 -15.20 -15.47
CA ILE A 72 -10.59 -14.46 -15.24
C ILE A 72 -9.57 -15.30 -14.48
N VAL A 73 -8.30 -15.04 -14.76
CA VAL A 73 -7.15 -15.58 -14.03
C VAL A 73 -6.38 -14.40 -13.46
N ILE A 74 -6.12 -14.44 -12.16
CA ILE A 74 -5.27 -13.49 -11.46
C ILE A 74 -3.93 -14.15 -11.21
N THR A 75 -2.84 -13.47 -11.57
CA THR A 75 -1.48 -13.95 -11.35
C THR A 75 -0.69 -12.87 -10.59
N PRO A 76 -0.06 -13.19 -9.43
CA PRO A 76 0.85 -12.27 -8.76
C PRO A 76 2.03 -11.92 -9.66
N SER A 77 2.43 -10.65 -9.63
CA SER A 77 3.63 -10.14 -10.32
C SER A 77 4.76 -9.91 -9.32
N LYS A 78 5.96 -9.62 -9.82
CA LYS A 78 7.08 -9.25 -8.95
C LYS A 78 6.85 -7.87 -8.34
N PRO A 79 7.40 -7.61 -7.13
CA PRO A 79 7.30 -6.31 -6.50
C PRO A 79 7.74 -5.17 -7.44
N GLY A 80 6.88 -4.17 -7.59
CA GLY A 80 7.14 -2.99 -8.43
C GLY A 80 6.75 -3.12 -9.90
N GLU A 81 6.27 -4.28 -10.36
CA GLU A 81 5.81 -4.46 -11.77
C GLU A 81 4.44 -3.80 -12.03
N GLY A 82 3.68 -3.52 -10.97
CA GLY A 82 2.40 -2.84 -11.08
C GLY A 82 1.24 -3.73 -11.50
N TYR A 83 0.24 -3.13 -12.14
CA TYR A 83 -0.98 -3.80 -12.59
C TYR A 83 -1.05 -3.90 -14.11
N GLU A 84 -1.43 -5.08 -14.60
CA GLU A 84 -1.68 -5.32 -16.01
C GLU A 84 -3.04 -6.02 -16.20
N PHE A 85 -3.80 -5.57 -17.18
CA PHE A 85 -5.01 -6.24 -17.65
C PHE A 85 -4.84 -6.69 -19.10
N LYS A 86 -5.17 -7.94 -19.39
CA LYS A 86 -5.10 -8.51 -20.73
C LYS A 86 -6.36 -9.28 -21.08
N SER A 87 -6.94 -8.98 -22.23
CA SER A 87 -8.01 -9.80 -22.79
C SER A 87 -7.45 -10.83 -23.76
N GLU A 88 -7.76 -12.09 -23.51
CA GLU A 88 -7.40 -13.24 -24.36
C GLU A 88 -8.65 -13.87 -24.98
N ILE A 89 -9.75 -13.11 -25.08
CA ILE A 89 -11.00 -13.57 -25.66
C ILE A 89 -10.83 -13.89 -27.15
N VAL A 90 -11.21 -15.10 -27.53
CA VAL A 90 -11.21 -15.61 -28.89
C VAL A 90 -12.65 -15.89 -29.34
N GLY A 91 -12.94 -15.71 -30.62
CA GLY A 91 -14.23 -16.09 -31.23
C GLY A 91 -15.42 -15.19 -30.89
N GLY A 92 -15.21 -14.04 -30.20
CA GLY A 92 -16.28 -13.10 -29.90
C GLY A 92 -17.19 -13.51 -28.73
N ASN A 93 -16.76 -14.43 -27.88
CA ASN A 93 -17.50 -14.89 -26.68
C ASN A 93 -17.91 -13.72 -25.78
N ILE A 94 -17.08 -12.67 -25.73
CA ILE A 94 -17.44 -11.37 -25.17
C ILE A 94 -17.22 -10.32 -26.27
N PRO A 95 -18.24 -9.56 -26.68
CA PRO A 95 -18.07 -8.43 -27.59
C PRO A 95 -17.03 -7.42 -27.05
N LYS A 96 -16.21 -6.89 -27.96
CA LYS A 96 -15.12 -5.94 -27.60
C LYS A 96 -15.64 -4.73 -26.83
N GLU A 97 -16.86 -4.30 -27.07
CA GLU A 97 -17.51 -3.17 -26.41
C GLU A 97 -17.79 -3.40 -24.92
N TYR A 98 -17.85 -4.67 -24.45
CA TYR A 98 -18.07 -5.00 -23.05
C TYR A 98 -16.79 -5.17 -22.24
N ILE A 99 -15.64 -5.38 -22.90
CA ILE A 99 -14.33 -5.56 -22.23
C ILE A 99 -13.95 -4.35 -21.37
N PRO A 100 -14.14 -3.08 -21.78
CA PRO A 100 -13.90 -1.93 -20.90
C PRO A 100 -14.72 -1.95 -19.61
N GLY A 101 -15.92 -2.53 -19.63
CA GLY A 101 -16.73 -2.74 -18.41
C GLY A 101 -16.07 -3.71 -17.45
N VAL A 102 -15.48 -4.80 -17.95
CA VAL A 102 -14.73 -5.76 -17.14
C VAL A 102 -13.53 -5.08 -16.46
N GLU A 103 -12.72 -4.36 -17.25
CA GLU A 103 -11.54 -3.65 -16.74
C GLU A 103 -11.92 -2.62 -15.67
N LYS A 104 -12.97 -1.84 -15.90
CA LYS A 104 -13.48 -0.85 -14.94
C LYS A 104 -13.96 -1.49 -13.64
N GLY A 105 -14.65 -2.64 -13.72
CA GLY A 105 -15.11 -3.40 -12.57
C GLY A 105 -13.95 -3.88 -11.70
N ILE A 106 -12.90 -4.43 -12.30
CA ILE A 106 -11.69 -4.86 -11.64
C ILE A 106 -10.96 -3.66 -11.01
N ALA A 107 -10.77 -2.58 -11.77
CA ALA A 107 -10.09 -1.37 -11.30
C ALA A 107 -10.76 -0.78 -10.04
N SER A 108 -12.09 -0.79 -9.97
CA SER A 108 -12.83 -0.28 -8.82
C SER A 108 -12.52 -1.04 -7.52
N VAL A 109 -12.38 -2.36 -7.59
CA VAL A 109 -12.02 -3.19 -6.42
C VAL A 109 -10.52 -3.09 -6.12
N LYS A 110 -9.69 -3.05 -7.16
CA LYS A 110 -8.24 -2.84 -7.02
C LYS A 110 -7.92 -1.60 -6.18
N GLU A 111 -8.61 -0.49 -6.43
CA GLU A 111 -8.38 0.76 -5.69
C GLU A 111 -8.92 0.75 -4.26
N THR A 112 -10.01 0.03 -4.02
CA THR A 112 -10.64 -0.05 -2.69
C THR A 112 -10.13 -1.19 -1.82
N GLY A 113 -9.37 -2.12 -2.41
CA GLY A 113 -8.88 -3.32 -1.71
C GLY A 113 -9.97 -4.36 -1.45
N ALA A 114 -9.54 -5.53 -1.00
CA ALA A 114 -10.44 -6.65 -0.72
C ALA A 114 -10.17 -7.33 0.64
N LEU A 115 -9.10 -6.93 1.36
CA LEU A 115 -8.75 -7.45 2.69
C LEU A 115 -8.98 -6.40 3.78
N ALA A 116 -8.32 -5.26 3.68
CA ALA A 116 -8.30 -4.23 4.71
C ALA A 116 -8.62 -2.82 4.17
N GLY A 117 -9.03 -2.74 2.91
CA GLY A 117 -9.40 -1.47 2.28
C GLY A 117 -8.23 -0.70 1.66
N PHE A 118 -7.11 -1.36 1.41
CA PHE A 118 -5.95 -0.74 0.77
C PHE A 118 -5.82 -1.15 -0.69
N PRO A 119 -5.31 -0.27 -1.57
CA PRO A 119 -5.13 -0.59 -2.98
C PRO A 119 -4.31 -1.87 -3.19
N ILE A 120 -4.75 -2.71 -4.14
CA ILE A 120 -4.05 -3.94 -4.53
C ILE A 120 -3.05 -3.61 -5.62
N ILE A 121 -1.81 -4.07 -5.47
CA ILE A 121 -0.69 -3.83 -6.39
C ILE A 121 0.01 -5.13 -6.80
N ASP A 122 0.82 -5.04 -7.85
CA ASP A 122 1.73 -6.10 -8.33
C ASP A 122 1.01 -7.40 -8.69
N PHE A 123 0.11 -7.32 -9.67
CA PHE A 123 -0.60 -8.46 -10.23
C PHE A 123 -1.06 -8.21 -11.66
N SER A 124 -1.35 -9.28 -12.37
CA SER A 124 -1.98 -9.25 -13.68
C SER A 124 -3.33 -9.98 -13.67
N VAL A 125 -4.24 -9.53 -14.53
CA VAL A 125 -5.53 -10.17 -14.77
C VAL A 125 -5.64 -10.52 -16.25
N ARG A 126 -5.93 -11.79 -16.52
CA ARG A 126 -6.25 -12.26 -17.88
C ARG A 126 -7.73 -12.61 -17.95
N LEU A 127 -8.45 -11.98 -18.88
CA LEU A 127 -9.80 -12.33 -19.24
C LEU A 127 -9.74 -13.39 -20.36
N ILE A 128 -10.03 -14.65 -20.02
CA ILE A 128 -9.75 -15.80 -20.89
C ILE A 128 -10.99 -16.37 -21.58
N ASP A 129 -12.19 -16.23 -20.98
CA ASP A 129 -13.44 -16.71 -21.55
C ASP A 129 -14.63 -15.92 -21.01
N GLY A 130 -15.80 -16.14 -21.60
CA GLY A 130 -17.03 -15.57 -21.12
C GLY A 130 -18.21 -15.88 -22.05
N ALA A 131 -19.35 -15.30 -21.73
CA ALA A 131 -20.55 -15.38 -22.55
C ALA A 131 -21.40 -14.13 -22.34
N TYR A 132 -22.16 -13.79 -23.37
CA TYR A 132 -23.13 -12.70 -23.36
C TYR A 132 -24.49 -13.18 -23.83
N HIS A 133 -25.51 -12.36 -23.64
CA HIS A 133 -26.86 -12.55 -24.13
C HIS A 133 -27.26 -11.30 -24.93
N ASP A 134 -27.80 -11.50 -26.15
CA ASP A 134 -28.07 -10.43 -27.12
C ASP A 134 -28.94 -9.29 -26.56
N VAL A 135 -29.82 -9.59 -25.60
CA VAL A 135 -30.79 -8.63 -25.06
C VAL A 135 -30.39 -8.14 -23.65
N ASP A 136 -29.86 -9.06 -22.81
CA ASP A 136 -29.65 -8.80 -21.36
C ASP A 136 -28.22 -8.41 -21.01
N SER A 137 -27.29 -8.40 -21.95
CA SER A 137 -25.92 -7.99 -21.73
C SER A 137 -25.70 -6.51 -21.98
N SER A 138 -24.85 -5.91 -21.21
CA SER A 138 -24.42 -4.50 -21.29
C SER A 138 -23.04 -4.29 -20.67
N VAL A 139 -22.41 -3.17 -20.98
CA VAL A 139 -21.16 -2.75 -20.32
C VAL A 139 -21.33 -2.75 -18.80
N MET A 140 -22.47 -2.27 -18.30
CA MET A 140 -22.77 -2.24 -16.86
C MET A 140 -22.93 -3.66 -16.28
N ALA A 141 -23.56 -4.60 -16.98
CA ALA A 141 -23.67 -5.97 -16.51
C ALA A 141 -22.30 -6.64 -16.38
N PHE A 142 -21.39 -6.40 -17.32
CA PHE A 142 -20.02 -6.88 -17.28
C PHE A 142 -19.20 -6.17 -16.19
N GLU A 143 -19.40 -4.87 -15.94
CA GLU A 143 -18.77 -4.15 -14.82
C GLU A 143 -19.19 -4.76 -13.47
N ILE A 144 -20.47 -5.02 -13.27
CA ILE A 144 -21.00 -5.63 -12.04
C ILE A 144 -20.44 -7.05 -11.87
N ALA A 145 -20.49 -7.85 -12.94
CA ALA A 145 -19.95 -9.22 -12.92
C ALA A 145 -18.46 -9.25 -12.60
N ALA A 146 -17.66 -8.39 -13.21
CA ALA A 146 -16.23 -8.29 -12.98
C ALA A 146 -15.90 -7.87 -11.55
N ARG A 147 -16.65 -6.92 -11.00
CA ARG A 147 -16.50 -6.48 -9.61
C ARG A 147 -16.76 -7.62 -8.62
N ALA A 148 -17.82 -8.40 -8.85
CA ALA A 148 -18.17 -9.53 -8.02
C ALA A 148 -17.16 -10.67 -8.15
N ALA A 149 -16.83 -11.06 -9.40
CA ALA A 149 -15.83 -12.08 -9.69
C ALA A 149 -14.47 -11.77 -9.06
N PHE A 150 -14.02 -10.53 -9.20
CA PHE A 150 -12.72 -10.12 -8.65
C PHE A 150 -12.70 -10.18 -7.12
N ARG A 151 -13.77 -9.76 -6.45
CA ARG A 151 -13.88 -9.90 -4.99
C ARG A 151 -13.88 -11.34 -4.52
N GLU A 152 -14.51 -12.22 -5.28
CA GLU A 152 -14.59 -13.63 -4.95
C GLU A 152 -13.23 -14.32 -5.15
N VAL A 153 -12.58 -14.13 -6.29
CA VAL A 153 -11.29 -14.73 -6.59
C VAL A 153 -10.16 -14.19 -5.69
N CYS A 154 -10.28 -12.97 -5.16
CA CYS A 154 -9.35 -12.42 -4.18
C CYS A 154 -9.19 -13.31 -2.94
N ARG A 155 -10.28 -13.97 -2.51
CA ARG A 155 -10.24 -14.89 -1.36
C ARG A 155 -9.42 -16.13 -1.69
N ASP A 156 -9.58 -16.66 -2.89
CA ASP A 156 -8.87 -17.87 -3.35
C ASP A 156 -7.40 -17.58 -3.67
N ALA A 157 -7.09 -16.41 -4.19
CA ALA A 157 -5.72 -15.96 -4.47
C ALA A 157 -4.90 -15.69 -3.19
N GLY A 158 -5.56 -15.57 -2.05
CA GLY A 158 -4.93 -15.30 -0.76
C GLY A 158 -4.29 -13.91 -0.72
N ILE A 159 -5.00 -12.93 -0.19
CA ILE A 159 -4.50 -11.55 -0.09
C ILE A 159 -3.53 -11.41 1.07
N LYS A 160 -2.49 -10.64 0.86
CA LYS A 160 -1.48 -10.25 1.83
C LYS A 160 -1.43 -8.74 1.98
N LEU A 161 -1.12 -8.29 3.20
CA LEU A 161 -0.88 -6.89 3.49
C LEU A 161 0.60 -6.55 3.26
N LEU A 162 0.85 -5.41 2.63
CA LEU A 162 2.18 -4.85 2.40
C LEU A 162 2.35 -3.56 3.20
N GLU A 163 3.51 -3.38 3.79
CA GLU A 163 3.91 -2.15 4.48
C GLU A 163 5.03 -1.44 3.73
N PRO A 164 5.06 -0.09 3.75
CA PRO A 164 6.17 0.66 3.18
C PRO A 164 7.40 0.53 4.07
N ILE A 165 8.52 0.13 3.45
CA ILE A 165 9.83 0.07 4.07
C ILE A 165 10.61 1.33 3.68
N MET A 166 11.20 1.96 4.68
CA MET A 166 11.97 3.17 4.53
C MET A 166 13.46 2.87 4.62
N LYS A 167 14.24 3.42 3.69
CA LYS A 167 15.67 3.51 3.83
C LYS A 167 15.98 4.64 4.80
N VAL A 168 16.58 4.29 5.93
CA VAL A 168 16.94 5.21 7.01
C VAL A 168 18.45 5.29 7.12
N GLU A 169 19.01 6.47 6.98
CA GLU A 169 20.42 6.78 7.22
C GLU A 169 20.51 7.62 8.47
N VAL A 170 21.27 7.16 9.48
CA VAL A 170 21.54 7.90 10.72
C VAL A 170 23.00 8.26 10.79
N VAL A 171 23.29 9.55 10.99
CA VAL A 171 24.65 10.07 11.21
C VAL A 171 24.80 10.43 12.68
N THR A 172 25.74 9.78 13.36
CA THR A 172 25.93 9.91 14.81
C THR A 172 27.41 9.88 15.21
N PRO A 173 27.79 10.53 16.33
CA PRO A 173 29.07 10.25 16.99
C PRO A 173 29.14 8.77 17.40
N GLU A 174 30.34 8.20 17.38
CA GLU A 174 30.59 6.78 17.68
C GLU A 174 30.06 6.35 19.06
N GLU A 175 30.11 7.22 20.04
CA GLU A 175 29.65 6.96 21.41
C GLU A 175 28.16 6.60 21.53
N HIS A 176 27.33 7.00 20.59
CA HIS A 176 25.89 6.69 20.57
C HIS A 176 25.52 5.55 19.59
N LEU A 177 26.50 4.98 18.88
CA LEU A 177 26.29 3.97 17.85
C LEU A 177 25.51 2.75 18.36
N GLY A 178 25.90 2.21 19.50
CA GLY A 178 25.28 1.01 20.08
C GLY A 178 23.81 1.21 20.46
N ASP A 179 23.50 2.33 21.09
CA ASP A 179 22.12 2.66 21.50
C ASP A 179 21.20 2.86 20.30
N ILE A 180 21.70 3.54 19.27
CA ILE A 180 20.94 3.80 18.04
C ILE A 180 20.68 2.51 17.27
N ILE A 181 21.67 1.63 17.12
CA ILE A 181 21.50 0.32 16.50
C ILE A 181 20.48 -0.51 17.29
N GLY A 182 20.56 -0.51 18.61
CA GLY A 182 19.61 -1.19 19.49
C GLY A 182 18.17 -0.69 19.29
N ASP A 183 17.97 0.62 19.23
CA ASP A 183 16.66 1.22 18.99
C ASP A 183 16.12 0.90 17.59
N LEU A 184 16.94 1.01 16.53
CA LEU A 184 16.54 0.65 15.17
C LEU A 184 16.13 -0.82 15.07
N ASN A 185 16.86 -1.73 15.73
CA ASN A 185 16.49 -3.15 15.79
C ASN A 185 15.16 -3.35 16.52
N SER A 186 14.89 -2.63 17.60
CA SER A 186 13.62 -2.70 18.33
C SER A 186 12.44 -2.23 17.48
N ARG A 187 12.69 -1.39 16.48
CA ARG A 187 11.73 -0.89 15.50
C ARG A 187 11.58 -1.80 14.27
N ARG A 188 11.99 -3.05 14.37
CA ARG A 188 12.02 -4.00 13.25
C ARG A 188 12.93 -3.57 12.10
N GLY A 189 13.88 -2.70 12.38
CA GLY A 189 14.88 -2.25 11.42
C GLY A 189 15.90 -3.36 11.12
N GLN A 190 16.31 -3.41 9.86
CA GLN A 190 17.41 -4.26 9.40
C GLN A 190 18.61 -3.37 9.09
N ILE A 191 19.68 -3.50 9.85
CA ILE A 191 20.90 -2.75 9.61
C ILE A 191 21.59 -3.31 8.37
N SER A 192 21.78 -2.47 7.37
CA SER A 192 22.44 -2.84 6.10
C SER A 192 23.95 -2.63 6.16
N GLY A 193 24.40 -1.68 6.96
CA GLY A 193 25.82 -1.38 7.12
C GLY A 193 26.09 -0.21 8.05
N THR A 194 27.36 -0.06 8.40
CA THR A 194 27.88 1.10 9.11
C THR A 194 29.15 1.58 8.43
N GLU A 195 29.32 2.88 8.29
CA GLU A 195 30.48 3.51 7.68
C GLU A 195 30.98 4.66 8.54
N THR A 196 32.27 4.73 8.79
CA THR A 196 32.87 5.86 9.49
C THR A 196 33.17 6.99 8.49
N ARG A 197 32.62 8.17 8.75
CA ARG A 197 32.85 9.39 7.97
C ARG A 197 33.41 10.50 8.87
N GLY A 198 34.74 10.59 8.94
CA GLY A 198 35.41 11.55 9.82
C GLY A 198 35.11 11.27 11.30
N PRO A 199 34.60 12.26 12.07
CA PRO A 199 34.29 12.09 13.47
C PRO A 199 32.93 11.43 13.74
N SER A 200 32.20 11.03 12.71
CA SER A 200 30.86 10.47 12.78
C SER A 200 30.78 9.10 12.13
N THR A 201 29.86 8.30 12.59
CA THR A 201 29.48 7.02 11.98
C THR A 201 28.11 7.14 11.33
N VAL A 202 27.98 6.60 10.15
CA VAL A 202 26.74 6.51 9.38
C VAL A 202 26.19 5.10 9.52
N ILE A 203 24.93 4.98 9.88
CA ILE A 203 24.19 3.72 9.98
C ILE A 203 23.15 3.70 8.86
N ASP A 204 23.25 2.72 7.98
CA ASP A 204 22.24 2.44 6.96
C ASP A 204 21.31 1.33 7.44
N SER A 205 20.00 1.55 7.35
CA SER A 205 18.99 0.57 7.76
C SER A 205 17.73 0.64 6.93
N MET A 206 17.00 -0.48 6.89
CA MET A 206 15.66 -0.59 6.33
C MET A 206 14.67 -0.76 7.47
N VAL A 207 13.72 0.17 7.62
CA VAL A 207 12.78 0.19 8.75
C VAL A 207 11.36 0.40 8.25
N PRO A 208 10.36 -0.37 8.75
CA PRO A 208 8.97 -0.12 8.43
C PRO A 208 8.53 1.28 8.86
N LEU A 209 7.82 1.99 7.98
CA LEU A 209 7.34 3.35 8.27
C LEU A 209 6.50 3.40 9.54
N ALA A 210 5.68 2.37 9.80
CA ALA A 210 4.85 2.28 11.00
C ALA A 210 5.65 2.38 12.31
N ASN A 211 6.91 1.97 12.29
CA ASN A 211 7.80 1.97 13.45
C ASN A 211 8.68 3.24 13.55
N MET A 212 8.59 4.14 12.57
CA MET A 212 9.39 5.37 12.53
C MET A 212 8.70 6.59 13.13
N PHE A 213 7.41 6.51 13.44
CA PHE A 213 6.71 7.63 14.07
C PHE A 213 7.34 7.98 15.43
N GLY A 214 7.57 9.27 15.66
CA GLY A 214 8.21 9.76 16.88
C GLY A 214 9.72 9.51 16.98
N TYR A 215 10.36 8.94 15.96
CA TYR A 215 11.79 8.62 15.97
C TYR A 215 12.68 9.85 16.18
N VAL A 216 12.30 11.00 15.66
CA VAL A 216 13.02 12.28 15.88
C VAL A 216 13.27 12.54 17.34
N ASN A 217 12.27 12.38 18.20
CA ASN A 217 12.38 12.65 19.63
C ASN A 217 13.24 11.61 20.33
N THR A 218 13.08 10.33 19.96
CA THR A 218 13.89 9.24 20.50
C THR A 218 15.36 9.42 20.14
N LEU A 219 15.67 9.68 18.88
CA LEU A 219 17.04 9.90 18.41
C LEU A 219 17.69 11.11 19.09
N ARG A 220 16.94 12.20 19.23
CA ARG A 220 17.40 13.40 19.92
C ARG A 220 17.75 13.13 21.39
N SER A 221 16.92 12.35 22.08
CA SER A 221 17.15 11.98 23.47
C SER A 221 18.39 11.09 23.63
N MET A 222 18.53 10.04 22.79
CA MET A 222 19.65 9.11 22.82
C MET A 222 20.99 9.77 22.49
N SER A 223 20.99 10.72 21.55
CA SER A 223 22.22 11.34 21.04
C SER A 223 22.51 12.72 21.63
N GLN A 224 21.73 13.17 22.61
CA GLN A 224 21.82 14.54 23.15
C GLN A 224 21.71 15.60 22.04
N GLY A 225 20.92 15.32 21.00
CA GLY A 225 20.73 16.20 19.86
C GLY A 225 21.85 16.19 18.82
N ARG A 226 22.87 15.32 18.97
CA ARG A 226 24.04 15.27 18.07
C ARG A 226 23.89 14.35 16.87
N ALA A 227 22.93 13.44 16.87
CA ALA A 227 22.62 12.60 15.73
C ALA A 227 21.53 13.23 14.85
N VAL A 228 21.62 12.95 13.56
CA VAL A 228 20.62 13.32 12.54
C VAL A 228 20.26 12.11 11.71
N PHE A 229 19.06 12.08 11.14
CA PHE A 229 18.67 11.01 10.23
C PHE A 229 17.96 11.54 8.99
N THR A 230 18.01 10.77 7.93
CA THR A 230 17.22 10.91 6.72
C THR A 230 16.40 9.65 6.51
N MET A 231 15.21 9.79 5.92
CA MET A 231 14.31 8.69 5.66
C MET A 231 13.69 8.87 4.28
N LEU A 232 13.81 7.84 3.43
CA LEU A 232 13.28 7.81 2.07
C LEU A 232 12.51 6.50 1.88
N PHE A 233 11.39 6.55 1.14
CA PHE A 233 10.70 5.34 0.74
C PHE A 233 11.61 4.48 -0.15
N ASP A 234 11.67 3.18 0.12
CA ASP A 234 12.45 2.22 -0.67
C ASP A 234 11.53 1.25 -1.43
N HIS A 235 10.77 0.45 -0.72
CA HIS A 235 9.89 -0.55 -1.33
C HIS A 235 8.72 -0.93 -0.40
N TYR A 236 7.78 -1.70 -0.94
CA TYR A 236 6.76 -2.39 -0.16
C TYR A 236 7.20 -3.81 0.18
N GLN A 237 6.93 -4.26 1.38
CA GLN A 237 7.25 -5.60 1.88
C GLN A 237 6.06 -6.22 2.61
N GLU A 238 5.94 -7.55 2.55
CA GLU A 238 4.90 -8.29 3.26
C GLU A 238 4.99 -8.05 4.78
N VAL A 239 3.85 -7.72 5.36
CA VAL A 239 3.72 -7.50 6.81
C VAL A 239 3.74 -8.85 7.51
N PRO A 240 4.52 -9.04 8.61
CA PRO A 240 4.45 -10.25 9.42
C PRO A 240 3.02 -10.51 9.91
N LYS A 241 2.60 -11.77 9.93
CA LYS A 241 1.20 -12.16 10.22
C LYS A 241 0.65 -11.53 11.51
N ALA A 242 1.41 -11.54 12.59
CA ALA A 242 0.97 -10.96 13.87
C ALA A 242 0.66 -9.46 13.75
N VAL A 243 1.50 -8.71 13.01
CA VAL A 243 1.29 -7.27 12.78
C VAL A 243 0.13 -7.04 11.80
N SER A 244 0.00 -7.88 10.77
CA SER A 244 -1.13 -7.82 9.83
C SER A 244 -2.46 -8.00 10.55
N ASP A 245 -2.56 -8.98 11.45
CA ASP A 245 -3.77 -9.26 12.23
C ASP A 245 -4.15 -8.06 13.13
N GLU A 246 -3.16 -7.41 13.75
CA GLU A 246 -3.39 -6.18 14.53
C GLU A 246 -3.88 -5.01 13.67
N VAL A 247 -3.29 -4.81 12.48
CA VAL A 247 -3.69 -3.73 11.57
C VAL A 247 -5.11 -3.94 11.08
N ILE A 248 -5.46 -5.16 10.67
CA ILE A 248 -6.81 -5.51 10.22
C ILE A 248 -7.83 -5.33 11.35
N ALA A 249 -7.50 -5.77 12.57
CA ALA A 249 -8.38 -5.61 13.74
C ALA A 249 -8.66 -4.14 14.11
N LYS A 250 -7.72 -3.24 13.85
CA LYS A 250 -7.90 -1.80 14.11
C LYS A 250 -8.75 -1.10 13.05
N LEU A 251 -8.93 -1.71 11.88
CA LEU A 251 -9.67 -1.15 10.75
C LEU A 251 -11.11 -1.72 10.63
N ALA A 252 -11.38 -2.83 11.33
CA ALA A 252 -12.70 -3.46 11.42
C ALA A 252 -13.57 -2.77 12.47
#